data_ec2b1aca6578c10b3b32afdf6db9aee0
#
_entry.id   ec2b1aca6578c10b3b32afdf6db9aee0
#
_cell.length_a   1.000
_cell.length_b   1.000
_cell.length_c   1.000
_cell.angle_alpha   90.00
_cell.angle_beta   90.00
_cell.angle_gamma   90.00
#
_symmetry.space_group_name_H-M   'P 1'
#
loop_
_entity.id
_entity.type
_entity.pdbx_description
1 polymer ?
#
loop_
_entity_poly.entity_id
_entity_poly.type
_entity_poly.pdbx_seq_one_letter_code
_entity_poly.pdbx_strand_id
1 'polypeptide(L)'
;MLAQRGVAMASLNYRMYPNASYPLFIHDIANGVKAVFSYLKENDIKGKVYLSGQSAGAYLIMMLCFNENYLTSVGINPLEIAGWYIESGQPTTHFNVLNEVGLDSNLQRIDEKAPLYHVGPKTSFSKIILTSYTDDIKMRYEQNALLYQTIKFYKPNADINYLCYYGKHCANSGKIYRNRLTYADKVLAFIKEMK
;
A
#
# COMPACT_ATOMS: atom_id res chain seq x y z
N MET A 1 -7.67 -14.52 -13.02
CA MET A 1 -6.69 -14.19 -11.95
C MET A 1 -5.43 -13.65 -12.58
N LEU A 2 -4.56 -12.93 -11.84
CA LEU A 2 -3.33 -12.31 -12.37
C LEU A 2 -2.39 -13.33 -13.01
N ALA A 3 -2.21 -14.49 -12.36
CA ALA A 3 -1.33 -15.56 -12.86
C ALA A 3 -1.73 -16.05 -14.26
N GLN A 4 -3.03 -16.17 -14.55
CA GLN A 4 -3.52 -16.54 -15.90
C GLN A 4 -3.27 -15.44 -16.95
N ARG A 5 -2.85 -14.27 -16.53
CA ARG A 5 -2.58 -13.10 -17.38
C ARG A 5 -1.08 -12.76 -17.42
N GLY A 6 -0.22 -13.74 -17.06
CA GLY A 6 1.23 -13.61 -17.14
C GLY A 6 1.87 -12.77 -16.03
N VAL A 7 1.19 -12.59 -14.89
CA VAL A 7 1.73 -11.88 -13.72
C VAL A 7 1.82 -12.85 -12.55
N ALA A 8 3.03 -13.18 -12.11
CA ALA A 8 3.23 -13.94 -10.88
C ALA A 8 2.73 -13.13 -9.67
N MET A 9 2.17 -13.81 -8.68
CA MET A 9 1.62 -13.18 -7.49
C MET A 9 2.07 -13.93 -6.24
N ALA A 10 2.62 -13.19 -5.28
CA ALA A 10 2.86 -13.65 -3.92
C ALA A 10 1.86 -12.97 -2.97
N SER A 11 1.14 -13.74 -2.17
CA SER A 11 0.28 -13.23 -1.10
C SER A 11 1.01 -13.39 0.23
N LEU A 12 1.18 -12.30 0.96
CA LEU A 12 1.91 -12.28 2.22
C LEU A 12 0.93 -12.26 3.39
N ASN A 13 1.17 -13.14 4.36
CA ASN A 13 0.52 -13.11 5.66
C ASN A 13 1.37 -12.30 6.65
N TYR A 14 0.71 -11.76 7.66
CA TYR A 14 1.35 -11.04 8.76
C TYR A 14 0.60 -11.32 10.05
N ARG A 15 1.30 -11.24 11.16
CA ARG A 15 0.70 -11.37 12.49
C ARG A 15 -0.17 -10.16 12.81
N MET A 16 -1.22 -10.38 13.56
CA MET A 16 -2.15 -9.34 14.01
C MET A 16 -2.24 -9.32 15.53
N TYR A 17 -2.67 -8.21 16.08
CA TYR A 17 -3.00 -8.10 17.51
C TYR A 17 -4.00 -9.20 17.92
N PRO A 18 -3.86 -9.84 19.10
CA PRO A 18 -2.84 -9.58 20.14
C PRO A 18 -1.49 -10.30 19.92
N ASN A 19 -1.32 -11.12 18.88
CA ASN A 19 -0.09 -11.90 18.66
C ASN A 19 1.08 -11.02 18.17
N ALA A 20 0.80 -9.86 17.58
CA ALA A 20 1.79 -8.84 17.26
C ALA A 20 1.16 -7.45 17.37
N SER A 21 1.92 -6.50 17.91
CA SER A 21 1.58 -5.08 17.99
C SER A 21 2.44 -4.27 17.01
N TYR A 22 2.09 -3.00 16.81
CA TYR A 22 2.92 -2.07 16.05
C TYR A 22 4.36 -2.03 16.63
N PRO A 23 5.42 -2.11 15.81
CA PRO A 23 5.44 -2.17 14.33
C PRO A 23 5.64 -3.60 13.76
N LEU A 24 5.50 -4.66 14.55
CA LEU A 24 5.90 -6.03 14.19
C LEU A 24 5.23 -6.54 12.90
N PHE A 25 3.95 -6.25 12.70
CA PHE A 25 3.24 -6.66 11.48
C PHE A 25 3.76 -5.95 10.21
N ILE A 26 4.37 -4.75 10.33
CA ILE A 26 5.03 -4.08 9.21
C ILE A 26 6.35 -4.78 8.89
N HIS A 27 7.11 -5.18 9.92
CA HIS A 27 8.32 -5.97 9.76
C HIS A 27 8.03 -7.35 9.13
N ASP A 28 6.89 -7.96 9.47
CA ASP A 28 6.47 -9.22 8.84
C ASP A 28 6.33 -9.06 7.33
N ILE A 29 5.69 -7.97 6.88
CA ILE A 29 5.55 -7.68 5.44
C ILE A 29 6.90 -7.33 4.80
N ALA A 30 7.76 -6.57 5.46
CA ALA A 30 9.11 -6.28 4.96
C ALA A 30 9.92 -7.59 4.76
N ASN A 31 9.87 -8.51 5.73
CA ASN A 31 10.49 -9.84 5.60
C ASN A 31 9.85 -10.68 4.49
N GLY A 32 8.53 -10.59 4.31
CA GLY A 32 7.83 -11.23 3.20
C GLY A 32 8.31 -10.71 1.84
N VAL A 33 8.50 -9.40 1.70
CA VAL A 33 9.08 -8.79 0.49
C VAL A 33 10.50 -9.32 0.26
N LYS A 34 11.35 -9.34 1.30
CA LYS A 34 12.69 -9.94 1.21
C LYS A 34 12.65 -11.39 0.72
N ALA A 35 11.74 -12.20 1.26
CA ALA A 35 11.59 -13.60 0.84
C ALA A 35 11.23 -13.72 -0.65
N VAL A 36 10.38 -12.83 -1.17
CA VAL A 36 10.06 -12.77 -2.61
C VAL A 36 11.32 -12.44 -3.42
N PHE A 37 12.09 -11.42 -3.04
CA PHE A 37 13.33 -11.06 -3.74
C PHE A 37 14.35 -12.21 -3.71
N SER A 38 14.51 -12.88 -2.57
CA SER A 38 15.38 -14.06 -2.44
C SER A 38 14.95 -15.19 -3.38
N TYR A 39 13.65 -15.50 -3.40
CA TYR A 39 13.09 -16.53 -4.29
C TYR A 39 13.34 -16.20 -5.77
N LEU A 40 13.12 -14.95 -6.19
CA LEU A 40 13.37 -14.52 -7.56
C LEU A 40 14.84 -14.70 -7.94
N LYS A 41 15.75 -14.30 -7.04
CA LYS A 41 17.20 -14.43 -7.23
C LYS A 41 17.66 -15.88 -7.32
N GLU A 42 17.22 -16.72 -6.39
CA GLU A 42 17.59 -18.14 -6.31
C GLU A 42 17.11 -18.96 -7.51
N ASN A 43 16.02 -18.53 -8.14
CA ASN A 43 15.44 -19.20 -9.32
C ASN A 43 15.78 -18.50 -10.65
N ASP A 44 16.69 -17.51 -10.68
CA ASP A 44 17.03 -16.66 -11.84
C ASP A 44 15.80 -16.08 -12.55
N ILE A 45 14.77 -15.73 -11.79
CA ILE A 45 13.56 -15.11 -12.33
C ILE A 45 13.78 -13.60 -12.45
N LYS A 46 13.82 -13.11 -13.67
CA LYS A 46 13.98 -11.67 -13.96
C LYS A 46 12.63 -11.02 -14.14
N GLY A 47 12.45 -9.85 -13.53
CA GLY A 47 11.22 -9.08 -13.66
C GLY A 47 11.16 -7.92 -12.67
N LYS A 48 10.17 -7.07 -12.87
CA LYS A 48 9.88 -5.97 -11.95
C LYS A 48 8.98 -6.46 -10.81
N VAL A 49 9.27 -6.00 -9.59
CA VAL A 49 8.44 -6.28 -8.42
C VAL A 49 7.53 -5.08 -8.14
N TYR A 50 6.25 -5.35 -7.98
CA TYR A 50 5.23 -4.36 -7.64
C TYR A 50 4.57 -4.73 -6.32
N LEU A 51 4.28 -3.77 -5.47
CA LEU A 51 3.51 -3.99 -4.26
C LEU A 51 2.08 -3.47 -4.42
N SER A 52 1.12 -4.27 -4.00
CA SER A 52 -0.28 -3.87 -3.99
C SER A 52 -0.95 -4.26 -2.68
N GLY A 53 -1.84 -3.41 -2.18
CA GLY A 53 -2.58 -3.66 -0.95
C GLY A 53 -3.92 -2.95 -0.93
N GLN A 54 -4.89 -3.56 -0.24
CA GLN A 54 -6.21 -2.99 0.02
C GLN A 54 -6.39 -2.77 1.53
N SER A 55 -7.04 -1.68 1.92
CA SER A 55 -7.41 -1.39 3.30
C SER A 55 -6.21 -1.50 4.27
N ALA A 56 -6.22 -2.46 5.19
CA ALA A 56 -5.09 -2.73 6.08
C ALA A 56 -3.81 -3.07 5.31
N GLY A 57 -3.89 -3.86 4.24
CA GLY A 57 -2.74 -4.14 3.37
C GLY A 57 -2.20 -2.89 2.68
N ALA A 58 -3.07 -1.94 2.33
CA ALA A 58 -2.66 -0.65 1.80
C ALA A 58 -1.93 0.22 2.85
N TYR A 59 -2.39 0.20 4.11
CA TYR A 59 -1.66 0.83 5.21
C TYR A 59 -0.25 0.26 5.35
N LEU A 60 -0.11 -1.08 5.33
CA LEU A 60 1.18 -1.75 5.45
C LEU A 60 2.15 -1.36 4.34
N ILE A 61 1.70 -1.40 3.08
CA ILE A 61 2.58 -1.03 1.96
C ILE A 61 2.88 0.47 1.92
N MET A 62 1.99 1.35 2.40
CA MET A 62 2.29 2.77 2.58
C MET A 62 3.40 3.00 3.62
N MET A 63 3.39 2.24 4.73
CA MET A 63 4.47 2.30 5.71
C MET A 63 5.80 1.87 5.09
N LEU A 64 5.83 0.81 4.27
CA LEU A 64 7.04 0.41 3.54
C LEU A 64 7.48 1.44 2.49
N CYS A 65 6.51 2.10 1.84
CA CYS A 65 6.77 3.07 0.77
C CYS A 65 7.36 4.38 1.31
N PHE A 66 6.82 4.90 2.41
CA PHE A 66 7.17 6.23 2.90
C PHE A 66 8.19 6.22 4.03
N ASN A 67 8.35 5.10 4.74
CA ASN A 67 9.42 4.90 5.72
C ASN A 67 10.40 3.84 5.21
N GLU A 68 11.45 4.31 4.53
CA GLU A 68 12.46 3.46 3.91
C GLU A 68 13.17 2.50 4.88
N ASN A 69 13.19 2.82 6.18
CA ASN A 69 13.85 2.01 7.20
C ASN A 69 13.31 0.57 7.26
N TYR A 70 12.03 0.36 6.96
CA TYR A 70 11.45 -0.99 6.99
C TYR A 70 12.06 -1.90 5.92
N LEU A 71 12.18 -1.43 4.68
CA LEU A 71 12.78 -2.22 3.59
C LEU A 71 14.30 -2.28 3.70
N THR A 72 14.95 -1.18 4.04
CA THR A 72 16.42 -1.15 4.19
C THR A 72 16.90 -2.04 5.34
N SER A 73 16.14 -2.15 6.43
CA SER A 73 16.46 -3.05 7.55
C SER A 73 16.51 -4.52 7.15
N VAL A 74 15.84 -4.91 6.08
CA VAL A 74 15.86 -6.27 5.54
C VAL A 74 16.74 -6.39 4.29
N GLY A 75 17.49 -5.36 3.93
CA GLY A 75 18.45 -5.34 2.83
C GLY A 75 17.83 -5.09 1.45
N ILE A 76 16.62 -4.52 1.39
CA ILE A 76 15.95 -4.14 0.15
C ILE A 76 16.02 -2.62 -0.03
N ASN A 77 16.50 -2.17 -1.20
CA ASN A 77 16.37 -0.77 -1.56
C ASN A 77 14.91 -0.47 -1.95
N PRO A 78 14.21 0.50 -1.33
CA PRO A 78 12.83 0.83 -1.68
C PRO A 78 12.62 1.16 -3.17
N LEU A 79 13.63 1.66 -3.86
CA LEU A 79 13.57 1.96 -5.30
C LEU A 79 13.64 0.72 -6.20
N GLU A 80 13.95 -0.46 -5.64
CA GLU A 80 13.81 -1.73 -6.36
C GLU A 80 12.34 -2.16 -6.54
N ILE A 81 11.43 -1.58 -5.75
CA ILE A 81 9.99 -1.73 -5.97
C ILE A 81 9.60 -0.84 -7.15
N ALA A 82 9.21 -1.46 -8.26
CA ALA A 82 8.91 -0.76 -9.50
C ALA A 82 7.64 0.09 -9.44
N GLY A 83 6.73 -0.21 -8.53
CA GLY A 83 5.53 0.61 -8.32
C GLY A 83 4.62 0.08 -7.21
N TRP A 84 3.70 0.94 -6.78
CA TRP A 84 2.84 0.78 -5.61
C TRP A 84 1.38 0.99 -6.00
N TYR A 85 0.54 -0.02 -5.80
CA TYR A 85 -0.91 0.09 -5.98
C TYR A 85 -1.60 0.08 -4.62
N ILE A 86 -2.07 1.22 -4.17
CA ILE A 86 -2.57 1.50 -2.83
C ILE A 86 -4.08 1.74 -2.91
N GLU A 87 -4.89 0.81 -2.39
CA GLU A 87 -6.35 0.93 -2.48
C GLU A 87 -6.99 1.10 -1.09
N SER A 88 -7.66 2.23 -0.89
CA SER A 88 -8.43 2.57 0.32
C SER A 88 -7.64 2.42 1.62
N GLY A 89 -6.34 2.70 1.58
CA GLY A 89 -5.47 2.66 2.76
C GLY A 89 -5.81 3.76 3.76
N GLN A 90 -5.35 3.62 4.99
CA GLN A 90 -5.44 4.65 6.03
C GLN A 90 -4.11 5.38 6.18
N PRO A 91 -3.95 6.60 5.63
CA PRO A 91 -2.71 7.37 5.76
C PRO A 91 -2.45 7.94 7.16
N THR A 92 -3.46 8.04 8.00
CA THR A 92 -3.34 8.37 9.43
C THR A 92 -2.96 7.13 10.24
N THR A 93 -2.68 7.28 11.53
CA THR A 93 -2.47 6.14 12.44
C THR A 93 -3.65 5.17 12.34
N HIS A 94 -3.36 3.91 12.02
CA HIS A 94 -4.40 2.92 11.72
C HIS A 94 -5.30 2.66 12.93
N PHE A 95 -6.60 2.49 12.71
CA PHE A 95 -7.59 2.34 13.79
C PHE A 95 -7.29 1.16 14.73
N ASN A 96 -6.75 0.03 14.22
CA ASN A 96 -6.32 -1.08 15.05
C ASN A 96 -5.12 -0.71 15.94
N VAL A 97 -4.18 0.10 15.42
CA VAL A 97 -3.02 0.58 16.18
C VAL A 97 -3.46 1.55 17.30
N LEU A 98 -4.49 2.35 17.05
CA LEU A 98 -5.11 3.17 18.09
C LEU A 98 -5.74 2.30 19.17
N ASN A 99 -6.50 1.26 18.78
CA ASN A 99 -7.12 0.31 19.71
C ASN A 99 -6.07 -0.45 20.57
N GLU A 100 -4.92 -0.83 19.99
CA GLU A 100 -3.83 -1.50 20.71
C GLU A 100 -3.34 -0.69 21.93
N VAL A 101 -3.44 0.64 21.86
CA VAL A 101 -3.00 1.55 22.92
C VAL A 101 -4.17 2.20 23.68
N GLY A 102 -5.38 1.66 23.52
CA GLY A 102 -6.57 2.10 24.25
C GLY A 102 -7.14 3.45 23.81
N LEU A 103 -6.81 3.90 22.59
CA LEU A 103 -7.34 5.15 22.03
C LEU A 103 -8.58 4.90 21.17
N ASP A 104 -9.40 5.94 21.00
CA ASP A 104 -10.55 5.89 20.10
C ASP A 104 -10.10 5.60 18.65
N SER A 105 -10.65 4.53 18.08
CA SER A 105 -10.37 4.10 16.71
C SER A 105 -10.76 5.13 15.64
N ASN A 106 -11.63 6.08 15.96
CA ASN A 106 -12.04 7.15 15.06
C ASN A 106 -11.11 8.37 15.09
N LEU A 107 -10.13 8.38 15.99
CA LEU A 107 -9.20 9.51 16.13
C LEU A 107 -8.37 9.68 14.85
N GLN A 108 -8.37 10.90 14.33
CA GLN A 108 -7.58 11.26 13.16
C GLN A 108 -6.17 11.72 13.60
N ARG A 109 -5.32 10.75 13.92
CA ARG A 109 -3.97 10.99 14.45
C ARG A 109 -2.91 10.82 13.36
N ILE A 110 -1.92 11.72 13.37
CA ILE A 110 -0.74 11.64 12.50
C ILE A 110 0.48 11.68 13.42
N ASP A 111 1.08 10.52 13.60
CA ASP A 111 2.33 10.33 14.35
C ASP A 111 3.21 9.32 13.61
N GLU A 112 4.31 8.87 14.19
CA GLU A 112 5.25 7.93 13.58
C GLU A 112 4.62 6.60 13.14
N LYS A 113 3.39 6.32 13.58
CA LYS A 113 2.60 5.14 13.19
C LYS A 113 1.71 5.40 11.97
N ALA A 114 1.71 6.64 11.48
CA ALA A 114 0.92 7.06 10.32
C ALA A 114 1.80 7.13 9.05
N PRO A 115 1.42 6.52 7.93
CA PRO A 115 2.15 6.68 6.67
C PRO A 115 2.39 8.14 6.27
N LEU A 116 1.40 8.99 6.46
CA LEU A 116 1.47 10.42 6.12
C LEU A 116 2.57 11.16 6.89
N TYR A 117 2.89 10.75 8.11
CA TYR A 117 3.96 11.34 8.93
C TYR A 117 5.34 11.25 8.24
N HIS A 118 5.58 10.20 7.48
CA HIS A 118 6.86 9.92 6.82
C HIS A 118 6.98 10.59 5.44
N VAL A 119 5.93 11.26 4.97
CA VAL A 119 5.98 11.98 3.68
C VAL A 119 6.64 13.34 3.86
N GLY A 120 7.75 13.56 3.15
CA GLY A 120 8.50 14.81 3.23
C GLY A 120 9.42 15.02 2.03
N PRO A 121 10.26 16.08 2.06
CA PRO A 121 11.11 16.42 0.91
C PRO A 121 12.15 15.36 0.55
N LYS A 122 12.53 14.51 1.51
CA LYS A 122 13.52 13.43 1.31
C LYS A 122 12.90 12.09 0.92
N THR A 123 11.59 11.90 1.07
CA THR A 123 10.92 10.63 0.73
C THR A 123 11.11 10.31 -0.75
N SER A 124 11.52 9.09 -1.06
CA SER A 124 11.74 8.61 -2.44
C SER A 124 10.92 7.35 -2.69
N PHE A 125 10.25 7.30 -3.82
CA PHE A 125 9.43 6.17 -4.25
C PHE A 125 9.31 6.14 -5.77
N SER A 126 8.99 4.97 -6.30
CA SER A 126 8.60 4.76 -7.69
C SER A 126 7.13 5.17 -7.91
N LYS A 127 6.57 4.88 -9.08
CA LYS A 127 5.17 5.22 -9.41
C LYS A 127 4.17 4.71 -8.37
N ILE A 128 3.23 5.58 -8.00
CA ILE A 128 2.12 5.25 -7.10
C ILE A 128 0.78 5.41 -7.84
N ILE A 129 -0.08 4.41 -7.75
CA ILE A 129 -1.52 4.57 -7.97
C ILE A 129 -2.20 4.51 -6.60
N LEU A 130 -2.76 5.64 -6.18
CA LEU A 130 -3.52 5.78 -4.96
C LEU A 130 -5.01 5.78 -5.30
N THR A 131 -5.80 4.96 -4.63
CA THR A 131 -7.24 4.90 -4.91
C THR A 131 -8.09 4.97 -3.65
N SER A 132 -9.29 5.53 -3.77
CA SER A 132 -10.34 5.53 -2.77
C SER A 132 -11.71 5.35 -3.43
N TYR A 133 -12.78 5.38 -2.64
CA TYR A 133 -14.15 5.23 -3.12
C TYR A 133 -15.04 6.38 -2.63
N THR A 134 -16.13 6.65 -3.37
CA THR A 134 -17.09 7.73 -3.01
C THR A 134 -17.81 7.46 -1.69
N ASP A 135 -18.12 6.19 -1.38
CA ASP A 135 -18.80 5.75 -0.16
C ASP A 135 -17.84 4.91 0.69
N ASP A 136 -16.59 5.33 0.80
CA ASP A 136 -15.57 4.65 1.61
C ASP A 136 -15.86 4.77 3.11
N ILE A 137 -15.05 4.13 3.94
CA ILE A 137 -15.06 4.36 5.39
C ILE A 137 -14.95 5.87 5.64
N LYS A 138 -15.71 6.37 6.60
CA LYS A 138 -15.72 7.78 6.98
C LYS A 138 -14.29 8.35 7.07
N MET A 139 -14.07 9.52 6.48
CA MET A 139 -12.78 10.23 6.38
C MET A 139 -11.73 9.54 5.48
N ARG A 140 -11.98 8.37 4.90
CA ARG A 140 -10.98 7.64 4.11
C ARG A 140 -10.63 8.37 2.81
N TYR A 141 -11.62 8.95 2.16
CA TYR A 141 -11.41 9.77 0.97
C TYR A 141 -10.54 10.98 1.28
N GLU A 142 -10.89 11.74 2.33
CA GLU A 142 -10.18 12.95 2.76
C GLU A 142 -8.75 12.66 3.19
N GLN A 143 -8.53 11.55 3.91
CA GLN A 143 -7.19 11.10 4.30
C GLN A 143 -6.31 10.82 3.07
N ASN A 144 -6.84 10.11 2.07
CA ASN A 144 -6.09 9.81 0.85
C ASN A 144 -5.89 11.05 -0.03
N ALA A 145 -6.87 11.97 -0.07
CA ALA A 145 -6.71 13.26 -0.73
C ALA A 145 -5.61 14.10 -0.07
N LEU A 146 -5.57 14.14 1.27
CA LEU A 146 -4.52 14.83 2.01
C LEU A 146 -3.14 14.20 1.73
N LEU A 147 -3.03 12.88 1.74
CA LEU A 147 -1.79 12.19 1.39
C LEU A 147 -1.30 12.59 -0.01
N TYR A 148 -2.19 12.53 -1.00
CA TYR A 148 -1.88 12.92 -2.38
C TYR A 148 -1.38 14.38 -2.46
N GLN A 149 -2.10 15.31 -1.84
CA GLN A 149 -1.73 16.74 -1.84
C GLN A 149 -0.40 16.98 -1.12
N THR A 150 -0.15 16.29 -0.01
CA THR A 150 1.12 16.38 0.72
C THR A 150 2.29 15.89 -0.14
N ILE A 151 2.11 14.77 -0.85
CA ILE A 151 3.13 14.27 -1.77
C ILE A 151 3.39 15.29 -2.89
N LYS A 152 2.33 15.82 -3.52
CA LYS A 152 2.48 16.80 -4.61
C LYS A 152 3.07 18.13 -4.13
N PHE A 153 2.83 18.52 -2.89
CA PHE A 153 3.44 19.71 -2.28
C PHE A 153 4.98 19.56 -2.16
N TYR A 154 5.46 18.45 -1.62
CA TYR A 154 6.90 18.23 -1.46
C TYR A 154 7.58 17.77 -2.76
N LYS A 155 6.85 17.09 -3.63
CA LYS A 155 7.34 16.49 -4.88
C LYS A 155 6.37 16.74 -6.03
N PRO A 156 6.34 17.96 -6.61
CA PRO A 156 5.39 18.34 -7.68
C PRO A 156 5.44 17.39 -8.90
N ASN A 157 6.64 16.86 -9.20
CA ASN A 157 6.89 15.98 -10.34
C ASN A 157 6.79 14.48 -9.98
N ALA A 158 6.34 14.11 -8.77
CA ALA A 158 6.17 12.71 -8.41
C ALA A 158 5.20 12.01 -9.35
N ASP A 159 5.57 10.80 -9.78
CA ASP A 159 4.71 9.93 -10.59
C ASP A 159 3.67 9.26 -9.67
N ILE A 160 2.63 10.01 -9.37
CA ILE A 160 1.50 9.58 -8.56
C ILE A 160 0.19 9.99 -9.20
N ASN A 161 -0.74 9.05 -9.29
CA ASN A 161 -2.12 9.28 -9.68
C ASN A 161 -3.06 8.97 -8.51
N TYR A 162 -4.02 9.86 -8.26
CA TYR A 162 -5.10 9.63 -7.30
C TYR A 162 -6.41 9.43 -8.04
N LEU A 163 -7.01 8.25 -7.86
CA LEU A 163 -8.24 7.84 -8.53
C LEU A 163 -9.34 7.59 -7.51
N CYS A 164 -10.51 8.19 -7.70
CA CYS A 164 -11.68 7.91 -6.89
C CYS A 164 -12.67 7.06 -7.69
N TYR A 165 -12.99 5.87 -7.19
CA TYR A 165 -13.99 4.98 -7.80
C TYR A 165 -15.35 5.15 -7.12
N TYR A 166 -16.40 4.95 -7.89
CA TYR A 166 -17.75 4.92 -7.32
C TYR A 166 -17.99 3.62 -6.54
N GLY A 167 -18.44 3.72 -5.30
CA GLY A 167 -18.83 2.57 -4.48
C GLY A 167 -18.34 2.64 -3.03
N LYS A 168 -18.56 1.54 -2.31
CA LYS A 168 -18.15 1.37 -0.90
C LYS A 168 -16.69 0.94 -0.79
N HIS A 169 -16.18 0.95 0.43
CA HIS A 169 -14.83 0.50 0.77
C HIS A 169 -14.44 -0.81 0.11
N CYS A 170 -13.39 -0.83 -0.69
CA CYS A 170 -12.90 -2.01 -1.42
C CYS A 170 -14.00 -2.75 -2.22
N ALA A 171 -14.98 -2.02 -2.76
CA ALA A 171 -16.20 -2.58 -3.36
C ALA A 171 -15.98 -3.58 -4.50
N ASN A 172 -14.78 -3.59 -5.10
CA ASN A 172 -14.45 -4.42 -6.26
C ASN A 172 -13.47 -5.54 -5.92
N SER A 173 -13.35 -5.90 -4.64
CA SER A 173 -12.32 -6.84 -4.16
C SER A 173 -12.49 -8.30 -4.56
N GLY A 174 -13.57 -8.70 -5.22
CA GLY A 174 -13.70 -10.13 -5.53
C GLY A 174 -14.77 -10.57 -6.51
N LYS A 175 -15.66 -9.70 -6.96
CA LYS A 175 -16.73 -10.09 -7.90
C LYS A 175 -16.91 -9.03 -8.98
N ILE A 176 -16.99 -9.48 -10.23
CA ILE A 176 -17.46 -8.65 -11.35
C ILE A 176 -18.91 -8.26 -11.05
N TYR A 177 -19.15 -7.01 -10.70
CA TYR A 177 -20.48 -6.49 -10.52
C TYR A 177 -20.73 -5.38 -11.56
N ARG A 178 -21.64 -5.61 -12.48
CA ARG A 178 -22.08 -4.63 -13.50
C ARG A 178 -20.94 -3.96 -14.29
N ASN A 179 -20.09 -4.74 -14.96
CA ASN A 179 -18.98 -4.23 -15.80
C ASN A 179 -17.94 -3.39 -15.08
N ARG A 180 -17.78 -3.51 -13.77
CA ARG A 180 -16.74 -2.82 -13.01
C ARG A 180 -15.46 -3.65 -12.96
N LEU A 181 -14.33 -2.97 -13.08
CA LEU A 181 -13.01 -3.58 -12.94
C LEU A 181 -12.85 -4.19 -11.55
N THR A 182 -12.42 -5.46 -11.49
CA THR A 182 -12.00 -6.08 -10.23
C THR A 182 -10.69 -5.49 -9.74
N TYR A 183 -10.33 -5.74 -8.48
CA TYR A 183 -9.00 -5.38 -7.96
C TYR A 183 -7.88 -5.90 -8.86
N ALA A 184 -7.95 -7.16 -9.26
CA ALA A 184 -6.97 -7.77 -10.16
C ALA A 184 -6.89 -7.07 -11.53
N ASP A 185 -8.02 -6.59 -12.07
CA ASP A 185 -8.02 -5.85 -13.34
C ASP A 185 -7.33 -4.49 -13.20
N LYS A 186 -7.54 -3.80 -12.09
CA LYS A 186 -6.90 -2.51 -11.80
C LYS A 186 -5.40 -2.66 -11.59
N VAL A 187 -4.97 -3.65 -10.81
CA VAL A 187 -3.55 -3.97 -10.60
C VAL A 187 -2.89 -4.36 -11.93
N LEU A 188 -3.57 -5.15 -12.77
CA LEU A 188 -3.05 -5.51 -14.09
C LEU A 188 -2.91 -4.31 -15.02
N ALA A 189 -3.88 -3.39 -15.02
CA ALA A 189 -3.81 -2.14 -15.78
C ALA A 189 -2.58 -1.32 -15.33
N PHE A 190 -2.42 -1.14 -14.03
CA PHE A 190 -1.25 -0.48 -13.45
C PHE A 190 0.07 -1.10 -13.90
N ILE A 191 0.22 -2.43 -13.82
CA ILE A 191 1.44 -3.13 -14.24
C ILE A 191 1.70 -2.94 -15.75
N LYS A 192 0.65 -2.92 -16.57
CA LYS A 192 0.78 -2.70 -18.03
C LYS A 192 1.22 -1.28 -18.38
N GLU A 193 0.81 -0.29 -17.63
CA GLU A 193 1.26 1.10 -17.82
C GLU A 193 2.75 1.28 -17.47
N MET A 194 3.36 0.32 -16.74
CA MET A 194 4.75 0.33 -16.30
C MET A 194 5.72 -0.40 -17.26
N LYS A 195 5.20 -0.99 -18.32
CA LYS A 195 6.00 -1.62 -19.38
C LYS A 195 6.45 -0.60 -20.39
#